data_989c9af24677f8861acd79a147280bf9
#
_entry.id   989c9af24677f8861acd79a147280bf9
#
_cell.length_a   1.000
_cell.length_b   1.000
_cell.length_c   1.000
_cell.angle_alpha   90.00
_cell.angle_beta   90.00
_cell.angle_gamma   90.00
#
_symmetry.space_group_name_H-M   'P 1'
#
loop_
_entity.id
_entity.type
_entity.pdbx_description
1 polymer ?
#
loop_
_entity_poly.entity_id
_entity_poly.type
_entity_poly.pdbx_seq_one_letter_code
_entity_poly.pdbx_strand_id
1 'polypeptide(L)'
;MLACAGEMSTSLLMNKMKEEADNRGLEVSVEAIGEKTLEQHLGEFDVLLLGPQVRYVIPNVKKILAGKIPFDVIDMRDYGLMNGEKVLAAALKMYDDFYNK
;
A
#
# COMPACT_ATOMS: atom_id res chain seq x y z
N MET A 1 8.42 1.74 4.87
CA MET A 1 7.04 1.52 5.33
C MET A 1 6.08 1.44 4.15
N LEU A 2 5.17 0.52 4.21
CA LEU A 2 4.09 0.43 3.22
C LEU A 2 2.87 1.15 3.77
N ALA A 3 2.29 2.04 3.00
CA ALA A 3 1.08 2.74 3.39
C ALA A 3 -0.09 2.23 2.57
N CYS A 4 -1.22 2.05 3.23
CA CYS A 4 -2.46 1.64 2.57
C CYS A 4 -3.52 2.70 2.82
N ALA A 5 -4.12 3.22 1.77
CA ALA A 5 -5.23 4.17 1.86
C ALA A 5 -6.51 3.49 1.41
N GLY A 6 -7.56 3.64 2.20
CA GLY A 6 -8.83 3.00 1.89
C GLY A 6 -9.79 3.08 3.06
N GLU A 7 -10.81 2.24 3.03
CA GLU A 7 -11.82 2.19 4.08
C GLU A 7 -11.43 1.20 5.18
N MET A 8 -12.36 0.96 6.12
CA MET A 8 -12.11 0.15 7.31
C MET A 8 -11.61 -1.26 7.02
N SER A 9 -12.04 -1.87 5.94
CA SER A 9 -11.61 -3.23 5.59
C SER A 9 -10.11 -3.30 5.27
N THR A 10 -9.48 -2.17 4.94
CA THR A 10 -8.05 -2.12 4.67
C THR A 10 -7.23 -2.50 5.90
N SER A 11 -7.72 -2.19 7.10
CA SER A 11 -7.02 -2.55 8.34
C SER A 11 -6.86 -4.06 8.50
N LEU A 12 -7.89 -4.81 8.12
CA LEU A 12 -7.85 -6.26 8.21
C LEU A 12 -6.82 -6.85 7.24
N LEU A 13 -6.82 -6.33 6.01
CA LEU A 13 -5.84 -6.74 5.01
C LEU A 13 -4.41 -6.42 5.47
N MET A 14 -4.22 -5.26 6.09
CA MET A 14 -2.90 -4.88 6.60
C MET A 14 -2.40 -5.84 7.67
N ASN A 15 -3.29 -6.29 8.55
CA ASN A 15 -2.92 -7.27 9.57
C ASN A 15 -2.44 -8.56 8.92
N LYS A 16 -3.09 -8.99 7.84
CA LYS A 16 -2.67 -10.16 7.07
C LYS A 16 -1.29 -9.95 6.45
N MET A 17 -1.05 -8.74 5.93
CA MET A 17 0.25 -8.41 5.35
C MET A 17 1.36 -8.41 6.41
N LYS A 18 1.06 -7.88 7.60
CA LYS A 18 2.01 -7.88 8.71
C LYS A 18 2.36 -9.31 9.14
N GLU A 19 1.35 -10.17 9.25
CA GLU A 19 1.57 -11.58 9.59
C GLU A 19 2.47 -12.26 8.55
N GLU A 20 2.21 -12.00 7.27
CA GLU A 20 3.01 -12.60 6.21
C GLU A 20 4.45 -12.11 6.24
N ALA A 21 4.65 -10.81 6.49
CA ALA A 21 5.98 -10.25 6.60
C ALA A 21 6.75 -10.89 7.78
N ASP A 22 6.08 -11.06 8.91
CA ASP A 22 6.69 -11.71 10.08
C ASP A 22 7.05 -13.16 9.76
N ASN A 23 6.18 -13.89 9.07
CA ASN A 23 6.43 -15.28 8.70
C ASN A 23 7.62 -15.43 7.76
N ARG A 24 7.88 -14.42 6.94
CA ARG A 24 9.01 -14.41 6.00
C ARG A 24 10.27 -13.81 6.61
N GLY A 25 10.19 -13.32 7.85
CA GLY A 25 11.33 -12.66 8.49
C GLY A 25 11.69 -11.33 7.87
N LEU A 26 10.72 -10.64 7.28
CA LEU A 26 10.94 -9.35 6.63
C LEU A 26 10.71 -8.21 7.61
N GLU A 27 11.59 -7.20 7.56
CA GLU A 27 11.43 -5.99 8.36
C GLU A 27 10.62 -4.96 7.57
N VAL A 28 9.30 -5.19 7.49
CA VAL A 28 8.40 -4.33 6.74
C VAL A 28 7.33 -3.80 7.69
N SER A 29 7.16 -2.49 7.68
CA SER A 29 6.08 -1.84 8.42
C SER A 29 4.91 -1.58 7.48
N VAL A 30 3.70 -1.83 7.94
CA VAL A 30 2.49 -1.59 7.17
C VAL A 30 1.56 -0.72 8.00
N GLU A 31 1.15 0.41 7.45
CA GLU A 31 0.31 1.37 8.17
C GLU A 31 -0.89 1.79 7.32
N ALA A 32 -2.02 2.05 8.00
CA ALA A 32 -3.18 2.63 7.34
C ALA A 32 -3.08 4.15 7.44
N ILE A 33 -3.34 4.83 6.32
CA ILE A 33 -3.43 6.29 6.32
C ILE A 33 -4.71 6.68 5.61
N GLY A 34 -5.31 7.80 6.03
CA GLY A 34 -6.46 8.34 5.34
C GLY A 34 -6.03 9.04 4.06
N GLU A 35 -6.83 8.91 3.01
CA GLU A 35 -6.52 9.56 1.74
C GLU A 35 -6.40 11.07 1.88
N LYS A 36 -7.17 11.66 2.79
CA LYS A 36 -7.17 13.10 3.01
C LYS A 36 -5.94 13.59 3.76
N THR A 37 -5.24 12.70 4.45
CA THR A 37 -4.04 13.04 5.21
C THR A 37 -2.77 12.58 4.53
N LEU A 38 -2.88 12.14 3.28
CA LEU A 38 -1.75 11.61 2.53
C LEU A 38 -0.57 12.59 2.47
N GLU A 39 -0.85 13.86 2.23
CA GLU A 39 0.18 14.89 2.16
C GLU A 39 0.96 15.02 3.46
N GLN A 40 0.31 14.79 4.58
CA GLN A 40 0.93 14.91 5.90
C GLN A 40 1.91 13.76 6.19
N HIS A 41 1.78 12.68 5.45
CA HIS A 41 2.60 11.48 5.65
C HIS A 41 3.67 11.28 4.58
N LEU A 42 3.83 12.26 3.68
CA LEU A 42 4.87 12.18 2.65
C LEU A 42 6.24 12.06 3.30
N GLY A 43 7.03 11.13 2.83
CA GLY A 43 8.34 10.85 3.40
C GLY A 43 8.33 9.79 4.48
N GLU A 44 7.15 9.42 4.98
CA GLU A 44 7.04 8.38 6.00
C GLU A 44 6.85 6.99 5.40
N PHE A 45 6.46 6.91 4.13
CA PHE A 45 6.23 5.62 3.47
C PHE A 45 6.98 5.54 2.14
N ASP A 46 7.29 4.32 1.74
CA ASP A 46 8.05 4.05 0.52
C ASP A 46 7.17 3.57 -0.62
N VAL A 47 6.04 2.96 -0.32
CA VAL A 47 5.09 2.44 -1.30
C VAL A 47 3.69 2.75 -0.80
N LEU A 48 2.81 3.17 -1.70
CA LEU A 48 1.41 3.42 -1.38
C LEU A 48 0.52 2.43 -2.11
N LEU A 49 -0.36 1.78 -1.36
CA LEU A 49 -1.38 0.89 -1.91
C LEU A 49 -2.75 1.52 -1.70
N LEU A 50 -3.56 1.51 -2.74
CA LEU A 50 -4.92 2.07 -2.68
C LEU A 50 -5.94 0.94 -2.72
N GLY A 51 -6.92 0.98 -1.83
CA GLY A 51 -8.04 0.06 -1.90
C GLY A 51 -8.84 0.28 -3.18
N PRO A 52 -9.44 -0.77 -3.75
CA PRO A 52 -10.19 -0.63 -5.01
C PRO A 52 -11.32 0.39 -4.95
N GLN A 53 -11.89 0.58 -3.77
CA GLN A 53 -13.00 1.50 -3.59
C GLN A 53 -12.60 2.98 -3.62
N VAL A 54 -11.31 3.29 -3.55
CA VAL A 54 -10.83 4.68 -3.59
C VAL A 54 -10.08 5.02 -4.88
N ARG A 55 -10.39 4.31 -5.97
CA ARG A 55 -9.75 4.58 -7.27
C ARG A 55 -9.94 6.02 -7.73
N TYR A 56 -11.01 6.65 -7.31
CA TYR A 56 -11.31 8.01 -7.72
C TYR A 56 -10.26 9.03 -7.25
N VAL A 57 -9.42 8.65 -6.30
CA VAL A 57 -8.36 9.53 -5.81
C VAL A 57 -7.06 9.44 -6.62
N ILE A 58 -6.99 8.54 -7.60
CA ILE A 58 -5.76 8.33 -8.38
C ILE A 58 -5.20 9.62 -8.98
N PRO A 59 -6.00 10.47 -9.65
CA PRO A 59 -5.44 11.71 -10.20
C PRO A 59 -4.84 12.62 -9.14
N ASN A 60 -5.47 12.69 -7.97
CA ASN A 60 -4.97 13.49 -6.87
C ASN A 60 -3.69 12.90 -6.28
N VAL A 61 -3.66 11.58 -6.13
CA VAL A 61 -2.48 10.86 -5.62
C VAL A 61 -1.29 11.08 -6.53
N LYS A 62 -1.48 11.02 -7.85
CA LYS A 62 -0.42 11.28 -8.80
C LYS A 62 0.19 12.66 -8.61
N LYS A 63 -0.64 13.66 -8.35
CA LYS A 63 -0.16 15.03 -8.11
C LYS A 63 0.62 15.11 -6.81
N ILE A 64 0.10 14.49 -5.75
CA ILE A 64 0.72 14.54 -4.44
C ILE A 64 2.08 13.85 -4.43
N LEU A 65 2.15 12.66 -5.01
CA LEU A 65 3.38 11.88 -5.01
C LEU A 65 4.41 12.37 -6.04
N ALA A 66 3.94 13.03 -7.08
CA ALA A 66 4.79 13.65 -8.11
C ALA A 66 5.87 12.69 -8.68
N GLY A 67 5.56 11.41 -8.76
CA GLY A 67 6.49 10.41 -9.29
C GLY A 67 7.61 10.00 -8.36
N LYS A 68 7.62 10.48 -7.12
CA LYS A 68 8.69 10.19 -6.16
C LYS A 68 8.47 8.92 -5.36
N ILE A 69 7.24 8.42 -5.31
CA ILE A 69 6.86 7.24 -4.54
C ILE A 69 5.99 6.37 -5.43
N PRO A 70 6.27 5.07 -5.55
CA PRO A 70 5.43 4.19 -6.35
C PRO A 70 4.10 3.94 -5.64
N PHE A 71 3.03 3.84 -6.42
CA PHE A 71 1.72 3.53 -5.88
C PHE A 71 0.95 2.66 -6.88
N ASP A 72 0.00 1.90 -6.38
CA ASP A 72 -0.88 1.09 -7.20
C ASP A 72 -2.18 0.82 -6.46
N VAL A 73 -3.19 0.38 -7.20
CA VAL A 73 -4.46 -0.04 -6.64
C VAL A 73 -4.37 -1.53 -6.35
N ILE A 74 -4.80 -1.94 -5.16
CA ILE A 74 -4.83 -3.35 -4.79
C ILE A 74 -5.82 -4.07 -5.71
N ASP A 75 -5.44 -5.25 -6.21
CA ASP A 75 -6.32 -6.06 -7.04
C ASP A 75 -7.63 -6.35 -6.28
N MET A 76 -8.75 -6.15 -6.95
CA MET A 76 -10.06 -6.30 -6.32
C MET A 76 -10.28 -7.71 -5.75
N ARG A 77 -9.79 -8.73 -6.44
CA ARG A 77 -9.91 -10.12 -5.98
C ARG A 77 -9.07 -10.35 -4.72
N ASP A 78 -7.83 -9.89 -4.75
CA ASP A 78 -6.93 -10.06 -3.60
C ASP A 78 -7.44 -9.28 -2.40
N TYR A 79 -8.01 -8.11 -2.63
CA TYR A 79 -8.59 -7.29 -1.58
C TYR A 79 -9.83 -7.99 -0.98
N GLY A 80 -10.71 -8.48 -1.85
CA GLY A 80 -11.93 -9.16 -1.39
C GLY A 80 -11.66 -10.44 -0.62
N LEU A 81 -10.58 -11.15 -0.97
CA LEU A 81 -10.18 -12.39 -0.30
C LEU A 81 -9.26 -12.13 0.90
N MET A 82 -8.92 -10.89 1.17
CA MET A 82 -7.96 -10.51 2.21
C MET A 82 -6.64 -11.26 2.04
N ASN A 83 -6.15 -11.36 0.80
CA ASN A 83 -4.95 -12.09 0.49
C ASN A 83 -3.70 -11.26 0.75
N GLY A 84 -3.30 -11.19 2.03
CA GLY A 84 -2.14 -10.41 2.44
C GLY A 84 -0.85 -10.87 1.78
N GLU A 85 -0.72 -12.16 1.50
CA GLU A 85 0.47 -12.69 0.85
C GLU A 85 0.68 -12.09 -0.54
N LYS A 86 -0.37 -12.11 -1.38
CA LYS A 86 -0.26 -11.57 -2.73
C LYS A 86 -0.12 -10.05 -2.74
N VAL A 87 -0.84 -9.38 -1.86
CA VAL A 87 -0.76 -7.92 -1.77
C VAL A 87 0.62 -7.49 -1.31
N LEU A 88 1.17 -8.17 -0.31
CA LEU A 88 2.53 -7.90 0.16
C LEU A 88 3.56 -8.16 -0.94
N ALA A 89 3.43 -9.28 -1.65
CA ALA A 89 4.35 -9.60 -2.75
C ALA A 89 4.32 -8.53 -3.84
N ALA A 90 3.13 -8.05 -4.18
CA ALA A 90 2.99 -6.99 -5.18
C ALA A 90 3.66 -5.69 -4.70
N ALA A 91 3.48 -5.35 -3.43
CA ALA A 91 4.09 -4.15 -2.86
C ALA A 91 5.61 -4.25 -2.85
N LEU A 92 6.15 -5.40 -2.48
CA LEU A 92 7.59 -5.61 -2.46
C LEU A 92 8.18 -5.54 -3.87
N LYS A 93 7.46 -6.05 -4.85
CA LYS A 93 7.89 -5.96 -6.25
C LYS A 93 7.89 -4.51 -6.72
N MET A 94 6.88 -3.73 -6.35
CA MET A 94 6.83 -2.31 -6.68
C MET A 94 8.02 -1.57 -6.08
N TYR A 95 8.34 -1.87 -4.84
CA TYR A 95 9.49 -1.27 -4.17
C TYR A 95 10.77 -1.59 -4.92
N ASP A 96 10.96 -2.85 -5.24
CA ASP A 96 12.15 -3.33 -5.94
C ASP A 96 12.29 -2.67 -7.31
N ASP A 97 11.20 -2.68 -8.09
CA ASP A 97 11.20 -2.11 -9.43
C ASP A 97 11.46 -0.60 -9.43
N PHE A 98 11.04 0.10 -8.39
CA PHE A 98 11.17 1.54 -8.31
C PHE A 98 12.52 1.98 -7.75
N TYR A 99 12.97 1.34 -6.66
CA TYR A 99 14.16 1.79 -5.93
C TYR A 99 15.45 1.05 -6.29
N ASN A 100 15.35 -0.14 -6.85
CA ASN A 100 16.51 -0.97 -7.17
C ASN A 100 16.72 -1.17 -8.68
N LYS A 101 16.44 -0.16 -9.44
CA LYS A 101 16.66 -0.19 -10.90
C LYS A 101 18.14 -0.18 -11.24
#